data_7121fd09699019c5af4023a6f1cb1344
#
_entry.id   7121fd09699019c5af4023a6f1cb1344
#
_cell.length_a   1.000
_cell.length_b   1.000
_cell.length_c   1.000
_cell.angle_alpha   90.00
_cell.angle_beta   90.00
_cell.angle_gamma   90.00
#
_symmetry.space_group_name_H-M   'P 1'
#
loop_
_entity.id
_entity.type
_entity.pdbx_description
1 polymer ?
#
loop_
_entity_poly.entity_id
_entity_poly.type
_entity_poly.pdbx_seq_one_letter_code
_entity_poly.pdbx_strand_id
1 'polypeptide(L)'
;MEVKKSFSLSNYNPSWPTDFRQERKIILSFLPKIIDVHIVHIGSTAVEGAVSRPIIDIAIGVMNPLDLITVRDSLSANGYLFSSKGSSINHFVMGKRVDGIIKFIIHIVKYNGIVYRQMANFVKKLKNNYSLIKEYNDLKIRLHNEKASLKEYSHQKRYFEKVHFTKYS
;
A
#
# COMPACT_ATOMS: atom_id res chain seq x y z
N MET A 1 -3.87 31.67 -2.14
CA MET A 1 -4.42 30.63 -1.24
C MET A 1 -4.09 29.26 -1.83
N GLU A 2 -3.15 28.53 -1.21
CA GLU A 2 -2.94 27.14 -1.61
C GLU A 2 -4.19 26.33 -1.27
N VAL A 3 -4.84 25.79 -2.29
CA VAL A 3 -5.92 24.82 -2.12
C VAL A 3 -5.27 23.57 -1.49
N LYS A 4 -5.42 23.41 -0.17
CA LYS A 4 -5.02 22.17 0.50
C LYS A 4 -5.75 21.03 -0.19
N LYS A 5 -5.01 20.18 -0.94
CA LYS A 5 -5.59 19.00 -1.55
C LYS A 5 -6.16 18.12 -0.45
N SER A 6 -7.47 18.15 -0.26
CA SER A 6 -8.18 17.25 0.62
C SER A 6 -8.06 15.82 0.09
N PHE A 7 -7.92 14.86 0.98
CA PHE A 7 -8.01 13.42 0.65
C PHE A 7 -9.39 12.91 1.08
N SER A 8 -9.92 11.97 0.34
CA SER A 8 -11.17 11.30 0.70
C SER A 8 -10.88 10.10 1.61
N LEU A 9 -11.74 9.91 2.60
CA LEU A 9 -11.83 8.68 3.39
C LEU A 9 -13.18 8.00 3.12
N SER A 10 -13.17 6.70 3.14
CA SER A 10 -14.39 5.87 3.07
C SER A 10 -14.33 4.75 4.10
N ASN A 11 -15.50 4.27 4.50
CA ASN A 11 -15.60 3.01 5.24
C ASN A 11 -15.06 1.86 4.40
N TYR A 12 -14.77 0.74 5.06
CA TYR A 12 -14.35 -0.47 4.36
C TYR A 12 -15.32 -0.84 3.25
N ASN A 13 -14.77 -1.11 2.05
CA ASN A 13 -15.55 -1.57 0.91
C ASN A 13 -15.27 -3.05 0.65
N PRO A 14 -16.31 -3.92 0.72
CA PRO A 14 -16.18 -5.36 0.48
C PRO A 14 -15.66 -5.73 -0.92
N SER A 15 -15.67 -4.79 -1.88
CA SER A 15 -15.11 -5.02 -3.22
C SER A 15 -13.58 -5.01 -3.25
N TRP A 16 -12.89 -4.36 -2.31
CA TRP A 16 -11.44 -4.21 -2.34
C TRP A 16 -10.65 -5.53 -2.42
N PRO A 17 -11.03 -6.60 -1.69
CA PRO A 17 -10.36 -7.89 -1.88
C PRO A 17 -10.54 -8.48 -3.29
N THR A 18 -11.67 -8.23 -3.93
CA THR A 18 -11.92 -8.67 -5.31
C THR A 18 -11.13 -7.84 -6.30
N ASP A 19 -11.11 -6.52 -6.15
CA ASP A 19 -10.30 -5.61 -6.96
C ASP A 19 -8.81 -5.97 -6.85
N PHE A 20 -8.32 -6.27 -5.64
CA PHE A 20 -6.96 -6.77 -5.44
C PHE A 20 -6.70 -8.07 -6.21
N ARG A 21 -7.60 -9.06 -6.11
CA ARG A 21 -7.42 -10.36 -6.79
C ARG A 21 -7.39 -10.20 -8.32
N GLN A 22 -8.21 -9.32 -8.86
CA GLN A 22 -8.21 -9.00 -10.29
C GLN A 22 -6.90 -8.33 -10.70
N GLU A 23 -6.48 -7.32 -9.96
CA GLU A 23 -5.24 -6.61 -10.25
C GLU A 23 -4.01 -7.52 -10.12
N ARG A 24 -4.00 -8.41 -9.10
CA ARG A 24 -2.96 -9.43 -8.96
C ARG A 24 -2.83 -10.32 -10.20
N LYS A 25 -3.96 -10.75 -10.79
CA LYS A 25 -3.95 -11.56 -12.02
C LYS A 25 -3.38 -10.77 -13.20
N ILE A 26 -3.75 -9.50 -13.32
CA ILE A 26 -3.23 -8.60 -14.35
C ILE A 26 -1.72 -8.42 -14.19
N ILE A 27 -1.24 -8.12 -12.99
CA ILE A 27 0.20 -7.99 -12.70
C ILE A 27 0.95 -9.27 -13.11
N LEU A 28 0.46 -10.43 -12.69
CA LEU A 28 1.09 -11.71 -13.00
C LEU A 28 1.15 -12.00 -14.51
N SER A 29 0.19 -11.49 -15.30
CA SER A 29 0.20 -11.68 -16.76
C SER A 29 1.29 -10.87 -17.48
N PHE A 30 1.82 -9.83 -16.84
CA PHE A 30 2.88 -8.98 -17.37
C PHE A 30 4.29 -9.44 -17.00
N LEU A 31 4.40 -10.25 -15.95
CA LEU A 31 5.70 -10.68 -15.46
C LEU A 31 6.24 -11.88 -16.25
N PRO A 32 7.55 -11.91 -16.55
CA PRO A 32 8.19 -13.11 -17.10
C PRO A 32 7.94 -14.31 -16.19
N LYS A 33 7.57 -15.46 -16.77
CA LYS A 33 7.22 -16.67 -16.00
C LYS A 33 8.35 -17.23 -15.13
N ILE A 34 9.60 -16.87 -15.43
CA ILE A 34 10.78 -17.28 -14.67
C ILE A 34 10.95 -16.50 -13.35
N ILE A 35 10.29 -15.34 -13.23
CA ILE A 35 10.41 -14.50 -12.05
C ILE A 35 9.42 -14.99 -10.99
N ASP A 36 9.95 -15.40 -9.84
CA ASP A 36 9.16 -15.83 -8.70
C ASP A 36 8.82 -14.65 -7.80
N VAL A 37 7.52 -14.44 -7.56
CA VAL A 37 7.00 -13.31 -6.78
C VAL A 37 5.90 -13.75 -5.83
N HIS A 38 5.84 -13.12 -4.67
CA HIS A 38 4.74 -13.23 -3.72
C HIS A 38 3.97 -11.93 -3.66
N ILE A 39 2.72 -11.94 -4.16
CA ILE A 39 1.88 -10.72 -4.27
C ILE A 39 0.78 -10.76 -3.22
N VAL A 40 0.75 -9.73 -2.36
CA VAL A 40 -0.18 -9.62 -1.23
C VAL A 40 -0.87 -8.25 -1.17
N HIS A 41 -2.12 -8.26 -0.70
CA HIS A 41 -2.87 -7.07 -0.37
C HIS A 41 -2.37 -6.52 0.97
N ILE A 42 -1.92 -5.29 0.97
CA ILE A 42 -1.39 -4.58 2.15
C ILE A 42 -2.17 -3.29 2.43
N GLY A 43 -1.77 -2.57 3.46
CA GLY A 43 -2.41 -1.31 3.83
C GLY A 43 -3.79 -1.48 4.46
N SER A 44 -4.47 -0.35 4.68
CA SER A 44 -5.75 -0.33 5.40
C SER A 44 -6.90 -0.97 4.62
N THR A 45 -6.87 -0.94 3.29
CA THR A 45 -7.91 -1.55 2.45
C THR A 45 -7.91 -3.08 2.51
N ALA A 46 -6.82 -3.67 3.02
CA ALA A 46 -6.73 -5.11 3.28
C ALA A 46 -7.38 -5.52 4.61
N VAL A 47 -7.85 -4.57 5.43
CA VAL A 47 -8.35 -4.82 6.80
C VAL A 47 -9.83 -4.47 6.88
N GLU A 48 -10.66 -5.48 7.11
CA GLU A 48 -12.09 -5.26 7.35
C GLU A 48 -12.33 -4.38 8.57
N GLY A 49 -13.26 -3.42 8.45
CA GLY A 49 -13.54 -2.43 9.48
C GLY A 49 -12.61 -1.22 9.50
N ALA A 50 -11.53 -1.20 8.70
CA ALA A 50 -10.67 -0.04 8.62
C ALA A 50 -11.24 1.04 7.68
N VAL A 51 -11.33 2.29 8.17
CA VAL A 51 -11.54 3.47 7.33
C VAL A 51 -10.30 3.70 6.48
N SER A 52 -10.44 3.98 5.19
CA SER A 52 -9.32 4.08 4.27
C SER A 52 -9.54 5.11 3.18
N ARG A 53 -8.46 5.63 2.62
CA ARG A 53 -8.54 6.19 1.28
C ARG A 53 -8.85 5.04 0.31
N PRO A 54 -9.72 5.25 -0.71
CA PRO A 54 -10.10 4.19 -1.64
C PRO A 54 -8.97 3.87 -2.64
N ILE A 55 -7.80 3.52 -2.11
CA ILE A 55 -6.59 3.18 -2.85
C ILE A 55 -6.10 1.83 -2.32
N ILE A 56 -5.95 0.86 -3.21
CA ILE A 56 -5.51 -0.49 -2.88
C ILE A 56 -3.99 -0.53 -2.93
N ASP A 57 -3.37 -0.84 -1.79
CA ASP A 57 -1.93 -1.03 -1.67
C ASP A 57 -1.58 -2.51 -1.88
N ILE A 58 -0.61 -2.77 -2.76
CA ILE A 58 -0.16 -4.13 -3.11
C ILE A 58 1.34 -4.22 -2.88
N ALA A 59 1.80 -5.27 -2.20
CA ALA A 59 3.23 -5.60 -2.14
C ALA A 59 3.55 -6.76 -3.09
N ILE A 60 4.56 -6.56 -3.92
CA ILE A 60 5.19 -7.60 -4.75
C ILE A 60 6.53 -7.92 -4.09
N GLY A 61 6.58 -9.04 -3.37
CA GLY A 61 7.80 -9.60 -2.81
C GLY A 61 8.53 -10.40 -3.88
N VAL A 62 9.67 -9.92 -4.34
CA VAL A 62 10.50 -10.57 -5.37
C VAL A 62 11.49 -11.51 -4.69
N MET A 63 11.50 -12.79 -5.07
CA MET A 63 12.33 -13.80 -4.42
C MET A 63 13.83 -13.56 -4.68
N ASN A 64 14.20 -13.27 -5.92
CA ASN A 64 15.57 -12.87 -6.26
C ASN A 64 15.65 -11.33 -6.37
N PRO A 65 16.43 -10.65 -5.53
CA PRO A 65 16.53 -9.17 -5.57
C PRO A 65 17.03 -8.61 -6.90
N LEU A 66 17.72 -9.39 -7.71
CA LEU A 66 18.18 -8.96 -9.04
C LEU A 66 17.01 -8.73 -10.01
N ASP A 67 15.86 -9.35 -9.74
CA ASP A 67 14.66 -9.20 -10.58
C ASP A 67 13.80 -7.97 -10.24
N LEU A 68 14.15 -7.21 -9.19
CA LEU A 68 13.39 -6.00 -8.78
C LEU A 68 13.22 -5.01 -9.94
N ILE A 69 14.30 -4.78 -10.69
CA ILE A 69 14.29 -3.87 -11.85
C ILE A 69 13.42 -4.42 -12.98
N THR A 70 13.53 -5.71 -13.26
CA THR A 70 12.71 -6.37 -14.30
C THR A 70 11.23 -6.29 -13.98
N VAL A 71 10.84 -6.51 -12.72
CA VAL A 71 9.45 -6.35 -12.27
C VAL A 71 8.97 -4.91 -12.44
N ARG A 72 9.77 -3.92 -12.01
CA ARG A 72 9.46 -2.49 -12.22
C ARG A 72 9.26 -2.16 -13.68
N ASP A 73 10.16 -2.59 -14.54
CA ASP A 73 10.15 -2.25 -15.97
C ASP A 73 8.99 -2.94 -16.68
N SER A 74 8.68 -4.19 -16.32
CA SER A 74 7.49 -4.90 -16.82
C SER A 74 6.19 -4.16 -16.47
N LEU A 75 6.07 -3.65 -15.26
CA LEU A 75 4.91 -2.85 -14.85
C LEU A 75 4.89 -1.50 -15.55
N SER A 76 6.03 -0.83 -15.71
CA SER A 76 6.12 0.46 -16.43
C SER A 76 5.67 0.32 -17.89
N ALA A 77 6.07 -0.75 -18.57
CA ALA A 77 5.65 -1.05 -19.94
C ALA A 77 4.14 -1.31 -20.06
N ASN A 78 3.46 -1.62 -18.95
CA ASN A 78 2.03 -1.92 -18.89
C ASN A 78 1.21 -0.85 -18.13
N GLY A 79 1.67 0.40 -18.15
CA GLY A 79 0.90 1.57 -17.72
C GLY A 79 0.94 1.87 -16.23
N TYR A 80 1.82 1.23 -15.46
CA TYR A 80 2.09 1.64 -14.08
C TYR A 80 3.14 2.74 -14.06
N LEU A 81 2.87 3.80 -13.32
CA LEU A 81 3.72 4.97 -13.25
C LEU A 81 4.70 4.87 -12.08
N PHE A 82 5.98 4.95 -12.35
CA PHE A 82 6.99 5.00 -11.32
C PHE A 82 6.87 6.27 -10.47
N SER A 83 7.00 6.12 -9.16
CA SER A 83 7.05 7.23 -8.21
C SER A 83 8.39 7.25 -7.50
N SER A 84 9.17 8.32 -7.68
CA SER A 84 10.41 8.53 -6.91
C SER A 84 10.11 8.74 -5.42
N LYS A 85 8.91 9.26 -5.10
CA LYS A 85 8.49 9.45 -3.71
C LYS A 85 8.18 8.11 -3.06
N GLY A 86 8.95 7.76 -2.05
CA GLY A 86 8.83 6.49 -1.31
C GLY A 86 9.64 5.35 -1.93
N SER A 87 10.30 5.58 -3.08
CA SER A 87 11.22 4.62 -3.68
C SER A 87 12.64 4.76 -3.15
N SER A 88 13.38 3.66 -3.18
CA SER A 88 14.81 3.56 -2.89
C SER A 88 15.45 2.51 -3.79
N ILE A 89 16.75 2.25 -3.66
CA ILE A 89 17.46 1.27 -4.48
C ILE A 89 16.86 -0.16 -4.39
N ASN A 90 16.26 -0.51 -3.24
CA ASN A 90 15.69 -1.84 -2.98
C ASN A 90 14.18 -1.83 -2.75
N HIS A 91 13.52 -0.73 -3.09
CA HIS A 91 12.08 -0.57 -2.91
C HIS A 91 11.55 0.39 -3.98
N PHE A 92 10.81 -0.13 -4.93
CA PHE A 92 10.15 0.68 -5.95
C PHE A 92 8.68 0.87 -5.62
N VAL A 93 8.20 2.09 -5.79
CA VAL A 93 6.79 2.44 -5.63
C VAL A 93 6.23 2.83 -7.00
N MET A 94 5.11 2.22 -7.36
CA MET A 94 4.42 2.49 -8.62
C MET A 94 2.96 2.78 -8.36
N GLY A 95 2.34 3.56 -9.23
CA GLY A 95 0.92 3.89 -9.17
C GLY A 95 0.20 3.49 -10.44
N LYS A 96 -1.04 3.00 -10.33
CA LYS A 96 -1.93 2.79 -11.46
C LYS A 96 -3.16 3.68 -11.31
N ARG A 97 -3.50 4.38 -12.39
CA ARG A 97 -4.72 5.17 -12.49
C ARG A 97 -5.80 4.38 -13.21
N VAL A 98 -7.03 4.54 -12.73
CA VAL A 98 -8.26 4.11 -13.43
C VAL A 98 -9.13 5.36 -13.52
N ASP A 99 -9.58 5.68 -14.72
CA ASP A 99 -10.35 6.91 -14.98
C ASP A 99 -9.69 8.19 -14.45
N GLY A 100 -8.36 8.28 -14.61
CA GLY A 100 -7.56 9.42 -14.18
C GLY A 100 -7.25 9.48 -12.68
N ILE A 101 -7.83 8.60 -11.85
CA ILE A 101 -7.67 8.57 -10.40
C ILE A 101 -6.73 7.42 -10.01
N ILE A 102 -5.82 7.66 -9.07
CA ILE A 102 -4.96 6.59 -8.52
C ILE A 102 -5.85 5.59 -7.78
N LYS A 103 -5.91 4.36 -8.29
CA LYS A 103 -6.65 3.26 -7.67
C LYS A 103 -5.74 2.24 -6.99
N PHE A 104 -4.51 2.05 -7.49
CA PHE A 104 -3.56 1.10 -6.93
C PHE A 104 -2.20 1.76 -6.67
N ILE A 105 -1.58 1.39 -5.56
CA ILE A 105 -0.18 1.66 -5.26
C ILE A 105 0.54 0.32 -5.07
N ILE A 106 1.62 0.14 -5.83
CA ILE A 106 2.38 -1.10 -5.86
C ILE A 106 3.73 -0.87 -5.22
N HIS A 107 4.08 -1.68 -4.24
CA HIS A 107 5.39 -1.72 -3.60
C HIS A 107 6.15 -2.95 -4.08
N ILE A 108 7.25 -2.76 -4.81
CA ILE A 108 8.12 -3.84 -5.29
C ILE A 108 9.31 -3.90 -4.34
N VAL A 109 9.47 -5.00 -3.63
CA VAL A 109 10.45 -5.16 -2.56
C VAL A 109 11.01 -6.58 -2.54
N LYS A 110 12.14 -6.80 -1.88
CA LYS A 110 12.63 -8.17 -1.61
C LYS A 110 11.60 -8.93 -0.76
N TYR A 111 11.22 -10.14 -1.23
CA TYR A 111 10.37 -11.03 -0.45
C TYR A 111 11.01 -11.32 0.91
N ASN A 112 10.19 -11.31 1.94
CA ASN A 112 10.61 -11.53 3.32
C ASN A 112 11.73 -10.60 3.83
N GLY A 113 12.04 -9.51 3.09
CA GLY A 113 12.89 -8.43 3.55
C GLY A 113 12.20 -7.57 4.62
N ILE A 114 12.94 -6.65 5.24
CA ILE A 114 12.44 -5.81 6.35
C ILE A 114 11.15 -5.07 5.93
N VAL A 115 11.17 -4.40 4.79
CA VAL A 115 10.02 -3.60 4.31
C VAL A 115 8.80 -4.49 4.04
N TYR A 116 9.00 -5.65 3.36
CA TYR A 116 7.93 -6.60 3.12
C TYR A 116 7.29 -7.10 4.42
N ARG A 117 8.12 -7.51 5.38
CA ARG A 117 7.63 -7.99 6.69
C ARG A 117 6.89 -6.92 7.47
N GLN A 118 7.38 -5.68 7.46
CA GLN A 118 6.68 -4.55 8.11
C GLN A 118 5.28 -4.36 7.55
N MET A 119 5.13 -4.35 6.21
CA MET A 119 3.83 -4.20 5.53
C MET A 119 2.88 -5.37 5.84
N ALA A 120 3.37 -6.61 5.79
CA ALA A 120 2.58 -7.80 6.06
C ALA A 120 2.18 -7.88 7.55
N ASN A 121 3.10 -7.57 8.47
CA ASN A 121 2.83 -7.57 9.91
C ASN A 121 1.84 -6.48 10.31
N PHE A 122 1.87 -5.32 9.69
CA PHE A 122 0.88 -4.26 9.89
C PHE A 122 -0.54 -4.80 9.67
N VAL A 123 -0.80 -5.39 8.52
CA VAL A 123 -2.11 -5.97 8.19
C VAL A 123 -2.49 -7.08 9.16
N LYS A 124 -1.55 -8.00 9.44
CA LYS A 124 -1.78 -9.12 10.36
C LYS A 124 -2.17 -8.64 11.75
N LYS A 125 -1.47 -7.66 12.30
CA LYS A 125 -1.73 -7.12 13.64
C LYS A 125 -3.06 -6.38 13.71
N LEU A 126 -3.38 -5.56 12.70
CA LEU A 126 -4.68 -4.88 12.65
C LEU A 126 -5.83 -5.88 12.59
N LYS A 127 -5.77 -6.88 11.69
CA LYS A 127 -6.82 -7.90 11.56
C LYS A 127 -7.13 -8.64 12.86
N ASN A 128 -6.12 -8.79 13.73
CA ASN A 128 -6.24 -9.53 14.97
C ASN A 128 -6.48 -8.64 16.21
N ASN A 129 -6.69 -7.34 16.02
CA ASN A 129 -6.85 -6.41 17.15
C ASN A 129 -7.86 -5.31 16.83
N TYR A 130 -9.11 -5.54 17.25
CA TYR A 130 -10.20 -4.59 17.05
C TYR A 130 -9.96 -3.21 17.70
N SER A 131 -9.39 -3.17 18.90
CA SER A 131 -9.03 -1.90 19.57
C SER A 131 -8.05 -1.09 18.74
N LEU A 132 -7.07 -1.76 18.15
CA LEU A 132 -6.05 -1.11 17.31
C LEU A 132 -6.65 -0.59 15.99
N ILE A 133 -7.62 -1.32 15.40
CA ILE A 133 -8.37 -0.81 14.24
C ILE A 133 -9.11 0.47 14.62
N LYS A 134 -9.78 0.47 15.78
CA LYS A 134 -10.52 1.64 16.26
C LYS A 134 -9.60 2.84 16.45
N GLU A 135 -8.50 2.70 17.16
CA GLU A 135 -7.50 3.77 17.38
C GLU A 135 -6.95 4.32 16.05
N TYR A 136 -6.67 3.42 15.11
CA TYR A 136 -6.17 3.81 13.80
C TYR A 136 -7.24 4.52 12.95
N ASN A 137 -8.50 4.13 13.08
CA ASN A 137 -9.62 4.82 12.43
C ASN A 137 -9.84 6.20 13.04
N ASP A 138 -9.84 6.32 14.37
CA ASP A 138 -10.01 7.57 15.08
C ASP A 138 -8.92 8.59 14.68
N LEU A 139 -7.66 8.14 14.58
CA LEU A 139 -6.56 8.96 14.06
C LEU A 139 -6.85 9.47 12.63
N LYS A 140 -7.25 8.60 11.72
CA LYS A 140 -7.47 8.96 10.31
C LYS A 140 -8.67 9.91 10.14
N ILE A 141 -9.76 9.64 10.85
CA ILE A 141 -10.97 10.46 10.83
C ILE A 141 -10.67 11.84 11.40
N ARG A 142 -9.96 11.91 12.53
CA ARG A 142 -9.54 13.19 13.12
C ARG A 142 -8.74 14.03 12.12
N LEU A 143 -7.70 13.46 11.52
CA LEU A 143 -6.87 14.16 10.53
C LEU A 143 -7.66 14.62 9.31
N HIS A 144 -8.66 13.86 8.88
CA HIS A 144 -9.54 14.25 7.80
C HIS A 144 -10.43 15.43 8.19
N ASN A 145 -11.05 15.39 9.38
CA ASN A 145 -11.92 16.47 9.89
C ASN A 145 -11.15 17.77 10.13
N GLU A 146 -9.91 17.67 10.61
CA GLU A 146 -8.97 18.80 10.78
C GLU A 146 -8.42 19.33 9.44
N LYS A 147 -8.82 18.74 8.30
CA LYS A 147 -8.33 19.10 6.97
C LYS A 147 -6.79 19.07 6.87
N ALA A 148 -6.18 18.09 7.53
CA ALA A 148 -4.74 17.88 7.49
C ALA A 148 -4.25 17.73 6.04
N SER A 149 -3.04 18.18 5.75
CA SER A 149 -2.42 17.95 4.45
C SER A 149 -2.11 16.45 4.26
N LEU A 150 -2.00 15.98 3.00
CA LEU A 150 -1.56 14.62 2.71
C LEU A 150 -0.18 14.30 3.32
N LYS A 151 0.69 15.29 3.46
CA LYS A 151 2.00 15.15 4.09
C LYS A 151 1.84 14.86 5.58
N GLU A 152 1.04 15.64 6.28
CA GLU A 152 0.74 15.45 7.71
C GLU A 152 0.02 14.12 7.95
N TYR A 153 -1.01 13.82 7.19
CA TYR A 153 -1.71 12.54 7.24
C TYR A 153 -0.74 11.34 7.09
N SER A 154 0.16 11.40 6.12
CA SER A 154 1.15 10.34 5.90
C SER A 154 2.18 10.25 7.04
N HIS A 155 2.55 11.40 7.62
CA HIS A 155 3.48 11.47 8.75
C HIS A 155 2.88 10.85 10.01
N GLN A 156 1.66 11.24 10.37
CA GLN A 156 0.96 10.73 11.56
C GLN A 156 0.66 9.24 11.45
N LYS A 157 0.28 8.75 10.27
CA LYS A 157 0.14 7.31 10.04
C LYS A 157 1.43 6.55 10.27
N ARG A 158 2.55 7.00 9.70
CA ARG A 158 3.86 6.36 9.92
C ARG A 158 4.29 6.39 11.38
N TYR A 159 3.98 7.46 12.10
CA TYR A 159 4.25 7.54 13.53
C TYR A 159 3.44 6.50 14.30
N PHE A 160 2.15 6.39 14.01
CA PHE A 160 1.28 5.35 14.58
C PHE A 160 1.84 3.94 14.30
N GLU A 161 2.19 3.68 13.06
CA GLU A 161 2.79 2.42 12.64
C GLU A 161 4.09 2.14 13.41
N LYS A 162 4.96 3.13 13.56
CA LYS A 162 6.20 2.98 14.32
C LYS A 162 5.94 2.65 15.79
N VAL A 163 5.00 3.31 16.43
CA VAL A 163 4.70 3.09 17.86
C VAL A 163 4.13 1.70 18.11
N HIS A 164 3.24 1.23 17.24
CA HIS A 164 2.49 0.00 17.49
C HIS A 164 3.11 -1.25 16.85
N PHE A 165 3.95 -1.11 15.82
CA PHE A 165 4.41 -2.26 15.02
C PHE A 165 5.92 -2.49 15.01
N THR A 166 6.75 -1.50 15.41
CA THR A 166 8.22 -1.65 15.41
C THR A 166 8.81 -2.26 16.68
N LYS A 167 8.01 -2.57 17.69
CA LYS A 167 8.52 -3.09 18.97
C LYS A 167 9.03 -4.54 18.94
N TYR A 168 9.05 -5.20 17.79
CA TYR A 168 9.56 -6.58 17.66
C TYR A 168 10.25 -6.75 16.30
N SER A 169 11.41 -6.22 16.13
CA SER A 169 12.42 -6.65 15.15
C SER A 169 13.57 -7.33 15.89
#